data_377e89f46edc9630df98703e032c62f1
#
_entry.id   377e89f46edc9630df98703e032c62f1
#
_cell.length_a   1.000
_cell.length_b   1.000
_cell.length_c   1.000
_cell.angle_alpha   90.00
_cell.angle_beta   90.00
_cell.angle_gamma   90.00
#
_symmetry.space_group_name_H-M   'P 1'
#
loop_
_entity.id
_entity.type
_entity.pdbx_description
1 polymer ?
#
loop_
_entity_poly.entity_id
_entity_poly.type
_entity_poly.pdbx_seq_one_letter_code
_entity_poly.pdbx_strand_id
1 'polypeptide(L)'
;MQLSPAHVEALDMFDALANDPNLHFEMQLVPGDMQFVYNHNQLHDRTGFIDWPEPEDRRHLLRLWLSLPGDRPLPPNFAQRYGSIEIGNRGGIITAETRLHAPLD
;
A
#
# COMPACT_ATOMS: atom_id res chain seq x y z
N MET A 1 -4.60 4.27 24.25
CA MET A 1 -3.16 4.24 24.61
C MET A 1 -2.63 5.64 24.41
N GLN A 2 -1.97 6.21 25.41
CA GLN A 2 -1.38 7.55 25.32
C GLN A 2 0.08 7.41 24.89
N LEU A 3 0.50 8.16 23.87
CA LEU A 3 1.88 8.15 23.39
C LEU A 3 2.78 8.86 24.42
N SER A 4 3.97 8.30 24.65
CA SER A 4 5.00 9.00 25.42
C SER A 4 5.68 10.07 24.56
N PRO A 5 6.36 11.07 25.18
CA PRO A 5 7.12 12.07 24.41
C PRO A 5 8.12 11.45 23.42
N ALA A 6 8.80 10.37 23.81
CA ALA A 6 9.72 9.66 22.92
C ALA A 6 9.03 9.01 21.72
N HIS A 7 7.78 8.53 21.89
CA HIS A 7 7.00 8.02 20.75
C HIS A 7 6.60 9.14 19.78
N VAL A 8 6.24 10.32 20.33
CA VAL A 8 5.90 11.47 19.49
C VAL A 8 7.12 11.92 18.71
N GLU A 9 8.27 12.09 19.36
CA GLU A 9 9.54 12.47 18.71
C GLU A 9 9.92 11.47 17.59
N ALA A 10 9.77 10.17 17.83
CA ALA A 10 10.07 9.14 16.83
C ALA A 10 9.13 9.21 15.62
N LEU A 11 7.85 9.51 15.82
CA LEU A 11 6.88 9.70 14.74
C LEU A 11 7.17 10.98 13.95
N ASP A 12 7.46 12.08 14.64
CA ASP A 12 7.80 13.35 14.00
C ASP A 12 9.08 13.21 13.15
N MET A 13 10.09 12.50 13.66
CA MET A 13 11.30 12.18 12.91
C MET A 13 11.00 11.30 11.68
N PHE A 14 10.15 10.30 11.84
CA PHE A 14 9.74 9.44 10.73
C PHE A 14 9.04 10.24 9.63
N ASP A 15 8.10 11.09 10.00
CA ASP A 15 7.39 11.94 9.04
C ASP A 15 8.34 12.93 8.35
N ALA A 16 9.28 13.51 9.09
CA ALA A 16 10.30 14.39 8.52
C ALA A 16 11.18 13.68 7.48
N LEU A 17 11.62 12.45 7.79
CA LEU A 17 12.43 11.65 6.86
C LEU A 17 11.63 11.18 5.64
N ALA A 18 10.38 10.77 5.83
CA ALA A 18 9.52 10.34 4.72
C ALA A 18 9.20 11.47 3.73
N ASN A 19 9.20 12.72 4.21
CA ASN A 19 8.95 13.91 3.40
C ASN A 19 10.22 14.64 2.93
N ASP A 20 11.40 14.13 3.27
CA ASP A 20 12.67 14.73 2.81
C ASP A 20 12.84 14.50 1.30
N PRO A 21 12.96 15.58 0.48
CA PRO A 21 13.11 15.45 -0.98
C PRO A 21 14.39 14.74 -1.43
N ASN A 22 15.35 14.57 -0.53
CA ASN A 22 16.56 13.81 -0.82
C ASN A 22 16.43 12.31 -0.56
N LEU A 23 15.35 11.91 0.13
CA LEU A 23 15.11 10.52 0.55
C LEU A 23 13.91 9.88 -0.16
N HIS A 24 13.07 10.65 -0.83
CA HIS A 24 11.96 10.11 -1.58
C HIS A 24 12.15 10.28 -3.09
N PHE A 25 11.45 9.44 -3.83
CA PHE A 25 11.42 9.48 -5.29
C PHE A 25 9.99 9.77 -5.76
N GLU A 26 9.85 10.77 -6.59
CA GLU A 26 8.57 11.09 -7.23
C GLU A 26 8.56 10.64 -8.69
N MET A 27 7.44 10.06 -9.11
CA MET A 27 7.20 9.69 -10.49
C MET A 27 5.75 9.97 -10.88
N GLN A 28 5.56 10.41 -12.11
CA GLN A 28 4.23 10.54 -12.68
C GLN A 28 3.95 9.34 -13.58
N LEU A 29 2.93 8.58 -13.24
CA LEU A 29 2.46 7.47 -14.06
C LEU A 29 1.65 8.01 -15.26
N VAL A 30 1.90 7.47 -16.42
CA VAL A 30 1.11 7.73 -17.64
C VAL A 30 0.36 6.47 -18.06
N PRO A 31 -0.69 6.58 -18.90
CA PRO A 31 -1.44 5.43 -19.39
C PRO A 31 -0.54 4.36 -20.00
N GLY A 32 -0.65 3.12 -19.51
CA GLY A 32 0.18 1.99 -19.91
C GLY A 32 1.36 1.68 -18.99
N ASP A 33 1.68 2.57 -18.06
CA ASP A 33 2.74 2.29 -17.09
C ASP A 33 2.35 1.16 -16.12
N MET A 34 3.32 0.32 -15.82
CA MET A 34 3.21 -0.70 -14.78
C MET A 34 4.28 -0.47 -13.72
N GLN A 35 3.84 -0.33 -12.48
CA GLN A 35 4.72 -0.17 -11.33
C GLN A 35 4.73 -1.45 -10.49
N PHE A 36 5.91 -1.98 -10.23
CA PHE A 36 6.11 -3.09 -9.31
C PHE A 36 6.79 -2.59 -8.05
N VAL A 37 6.19 -2.87 -6.89
CA VAL A 37 6.68 -2.42 -5.59
C VAL A 37 6.91 -3.62 -4.70
N TYR A 38 8.12 -3.76 -4.15
CA TYR A 38 8.38 -4.70 -3.08
C TYR A 38 7.97 -4.08 -1.74
N ASN A 39 6.71 -4.26 -1.42
CA ASN A 39 5.99 -3.51 -0.38
C ASN A 39 6.53 -3.71 1.05
N HIS A 40 7.39 -4.71 1.28
CA HIS A 40 8.06 -4.90 2.57
C HIS A 40 9.22 -3.93 2.83
N ASN A 41 9.72 -3.27 1.80
CA ASN A 41 10.94 -2.46 1.87
C ASN A 41 10.70 -0.99 1.53
N GLN A 42 9.51 -0.63 1.08
CA GLN A 42 9.23 0.72 0.59
C GLN A 42 7.95 1.25 1.19
N LEU A 43 8.00 2.50 1.60
CA LEU A 43 6.81 3.31 1.82
C LEU A 43 6.42 3.95 0.50
N HIS A 44 5.15 4.09 0.26
CA HIS A 44 4.64 4.78 -0.92
C HIS A 44 3.35 5.51 -0.60
N ASP A 45 3.23 6.66 -1.17
CA ASP A 45 2.04 7.50 -1.07
C ASP A 45 1.74 8.09 -2.45
N ARG A 46 0.75 8.92 -2.52
CA ARG A 46 0.37 9.67 -3.71
C ARG A 46 0.26 11.14 -3.40
N THR A 47 0.67 11.96 -4.34
CA THR A 47 0.39 13.39 -4.30
C THR A 47 -1.11 13.67 -4.48
N GLY A 48 -1.55 14.86 -4.09
CA GLY A 48 -2.92 15.30 -4.34
C GLY A 48 -3.22 15.31 -5.85
N PHE A 49 -4.46 14.96 -6.20
CA PHE A 49 -4.96 15.03 -7.58
C PHE A 49 -6.42 15.47 -7.57
N ILE A 50 -6.86 16.01 -8.68
CA ILE A 50 -8.26 16.39 -8.89
C ILE A 50 -8.82 15.45 -9.95
N ASP A 51 -9.91 14.75 -9.60
CA ASP A 51 -10.64 13.94 -10.56
C ASP A 51 -11.52 14.83 -11.45
N TRP A 52 -11.63 14.41 -12.69
CA TRP A 52 -12.54 15.02 -13.64
C TRP A 52 -14.00 14.67 -13.30
N PRO A 53 -14.96 15.54 -13.63
CA PRO A 53 -16.39 15.24 -13.42
C PRO A 53 -16.84 13.98 -14.16
N GLU A 54 -16.41 13.82 -15.39
CA GLU A 54 -16.78 12.70 -16.26
C GLU A 54 -16.02 11.42 -15.85
N PRO A 55 -16.72 10.29 -15.64
CA PRO A 55 -16.11 9.05 -15.17
C PRO A 55 -14.99 8.51 -16.05
N GLU A 56 -15.12 8.64 -17.39
CA GLU A 56 -14.12 8.19 -18.38
C GLU A 56 -12.82 8.98 -18.33
N ASP A 57 -12.85 10.19 -17.83
CA ASP A 57 -11.67 11.06 -17.72
C ASP A 57 -10.97 10.91 -16.36
N ARG A 58 -11.57 10.17 -15.44
CA ARG A 58 -11.01 10.00 -14.09
C ARG A 58 -9.77 9.13 -14.11
N ARG A 59 -8.87 9.46 -13.20
CA ARG A 59 -7.69 8.64 -12.95
C ARG A 59 -8.09 7.23 -12.51
N HIS A 60 -7.69 6.24 -13.27
CA HIS A 60 -7.97 4.84 -12.96
C HIS A 60 -6.65 4.05 -12.81
N LEU A 61 -6.43 3.45 -11.64
CA LEU A 61 -5.30 2.57 -11.38
C LEU A 61 -5.81 1.20 -10.93
N LEU A 62 -5.35 0.18 -11.62
CA LEU A 62 -5.53 -1.20 -11.19
C LEU A 62 -4.41 -1.58 -10.23
N ARG A 63 -4.75 -2.26 -9.14
CA ARG A 63 -3.79 -2.76 -8.17
C ARG A 63 -3.95 -4.27 -8.00
N LEU A 64 -2.84 -4.96 -8.13
CA LEU A 64 -2.75 -6.38 -7.86
C LEU A 64 -1.77 -6.61 -6.72
N TRP A 65 -2.14 -7.50 -5.80
CA TRP A 65 -1.25 -7.97 -4.75
C TRP A 65 -0.75 -9.35 -5.14
N LEU A 66 0.56 -9.46 -5.32
CA LEU A 66 1.20 -10.69 -5.74
C LEU A 66 1.87 -11.33 -4.52
N SER A 67 1.72 -12.65 -4.37
CA SER A 67 2.42 -13.45 -3.39
C SER A 67 3.26 -14.49 -4.14
N LEU A 68 4.56 -14.29 -4.14
CA LEU A 68 5.50 -15.11 -4.89
C LEU A 68 6.11 -16.23 -4.02
N PRO A 69 6.59 -17.33 -4.60
CA PRO A 69 7.20 -18.43 -3.86
C PRO A 69 8.43 -18.04 -3.02
N GLY A 70 9.11 -16.96 -3.33
CA GLY A 70 10.27 -16.44 -2.58
C GLY A 70 9.94 -15.29 -1.63
N ASP A 71 8.68 -15.05 -1.32
CA ASP A 71 8.26 -13.92 -0.50
C ASP A 71 8.67 -14.06 0.97
N ARG A 72 8.61 -12.94 1.71
CA ARG A 72 9.00 -12.87 3.12
C ARG A 72 8.04 -13.65 4.02
N PRO A 73 8.53 -14.49 4.94
CA PRO A 73 7.70 -15.09 5.98
C PRO A 73 7.04 -14.02 6.87
N LEU A 74 5.80 -14.22 7.20
CA LEU A 74 5.08 -13.37 8.15
C LEU A 74 4.97 -14.06 9.52
N PRO A 75 5.01 -13.30 10.62
CA PRO A 75 4.74 -13.82 11.95
C PRO A 75 3.31 -14.40 12.06
N PRO A 76 3.09 -15.42 12.91
CA PRO A 76 1.79 -16.12 13.04
C PRO A 76 0.61 -15.20 13.37
N ASN A 77 0.84 -14.10 14.09
CA ASN A 77 -0.20 -13.15 14.45
C ASN A 77 -0.84 -12.42 13.24
N PHE A 78 -0.19 -12.46 12.08
CA PHE A 78 -0.77 -11.92 10.84
C PHE A 78 -1.85 -12.83 10.23
N ALA A 79 -1.93 -14.10 10.65
CA ALA A 79 -2.94 -15.02 10.13
C ALA A 79 -4.38 -14.55 10.36
N GLN A 80 -4.65 -13.87 11.46
CA GLN A 80 -5.96 -13.30 11.74
C GLN A 80 -6.39 -12.26 10.67
N ARG A 81 -5.43 -11.54 10.11
CA ARG A 81 -5.71 -10.46 9.18
C ARG A 81 -5.74 -10.91 7.72
N TYR A 82 -4.90 -11.87 7.38
CA TYR A 82 -4.73 -12.32 6.01
C TYR A 82 -5.44 -13.64 5.71
N GLY A 83 -6.01 -14.32 6.72
CA GLY A 83 -6.58 -15.66 6.58
C GLY A 83 -5.52 -16.75 6.44
N SER A 84 -4.51 -16.53 5.60
CA SER A 84 -3.32 -17.40 5.45
C SER A 84 -2.05 -16.55 5.44
N ILE A 85 -0.98 -17.07 6.05
CA ILE A 85 0.36 -16.50 6.00
C ILE A 85 1.33 -17.37 5.20
N GLU A 86 0.81 -18.41 4.58
CA GLU A 86 1.59 -19.32 3.74
C GLU A 86 2.17 -18.59 2.52
N ILE A 87 3.46 -18.78 2.26
CA ILE A 87 4.11 -18.18 1.10
C ILE A 87 3.50 -18.76 -0.18
N GLY A 88 3.11 -17.90 -1.10
CA GLY A 88 2.41 -18.26 -2.32
C GLY A 88 0.90 -18.48 -2.17
N ASN A 89 0.37 -18.44 -0.94
CA ASN A 89 -1.06 -18.62 -0.64
C ASN A 89 -1.54 -17.63 0.44
N ARG A 90 -1.09 -16.41 0.40
CA ARG A 90 -1.57 -15.35 1.30
C ARG A 90 -2.87 -14.78 0.79
N GLY A 91 -3.85 -14.70 1.70
CA GLY A 91 -5.04 -13.89 1.44
C GLY A 91 -4.72 -12.39 1.46
N GLY A 92 -5.60 -11.59 0.91
CA GLY A 92 -5.61 -10.15 1.12
C GLY A 92 -6.18 -9.79 2.50
N ILE A 93 -6.21 -8.51 2.81
CA ILE A 93 -6.90 -8.03 4.02
C ILE A 93 -8.40 -8.22 3.80
N ILE A 94 -9.01 -9.13 4.56
CA ILE A 94 -10.43 -9.44 4.51
C ILE A 94 -11.11 -8.87 5.75
N THR A 95 -12.14 -8.07 5.55
CA THR A 95 -13.03 -7.55 6.58
C THR A 95 -14.47 -7.95 6.28
N ALA A 96 -15.38 -7.72 7.20
CA ALA A 96 -16.81 -7.99 6.99
C ALA A 96 -17.41 -7.20 5.79
N GLU A 97 -16.74 -6.12 5.40
CA GLU A 97 -17.18 -5.22 4.31
C GLU A 97 -16.46 -5.53 2.99
N THR A 98 -15.50 -6.45 2.99
CA THR A 98 -14.73 -6.81 1.80
C THR A 98 -15.64 -7.45 0.74
N ARG A 99 -15.68 -6.84 -0.42
CA ARG A 99 -16.29 -7.43 -1.61
C ARG A 99 -15.20 -8.14 -2.41
N LEU A 100 -15.37 -9.44 -2.62
CA LEU A 100 -14.40 -10.26 -3.35
C LEU A 100 -14.53 -10.15 -4.87
N HIS A 101 -15.41 -9.30 -5.36
CA HIS A 101 -15.60 -9.02 -6.77
C HIS A 101 -15.66 -7.51 -6.98
N ALA A 102 -14.76 -7.00 -7.80
CA ALA A 102 -14.80 -5.62 -8.28
C ALA A 102 -15.20 -5.64 -9.77
N PRO A 103 -16.33 -5.02 -10.15
CA PRO A 103 -16.65 -4.84 -11.55
C PRO A 103 -15.54 -4.00 -12.23
N LEU A 104 -15.19 -4.36 -13.45
CA LEU A 104 -14.17 -3.66 -14.26
C LEU A 104 -14.79 -2.64 -15.21
N ASP A 105 -16.06 -2.34 -15.04
CA ASP A 105 -16.89 -1.41 -15.82
C ASP A 105 -17.19 -0.11 -15.05
#